data_d64617d53a67a8cc349c6953851794c5
#
_entry.id   d64617d53a67a8cc349c6953851794c5
#
_cell.length_a   1.000
_cell.length_b   1.000
_cell.length_c   1.000
_cell.angle_alpha   90.00
_cell.angle_beta   90.00
_cell.angle_gamma   90.00
#
_symmetry.space_group_name_H-M   'P 1'
#
loop_
_entity.id
_entity.type
_entity.pdbx_description
1 polymer ?
#
loop_
_entity_poly.entity_id
_entity_poly.type
_entity_poly.pdbx_seq_one_letter_code
_entity_poly.pdbx_strand_id
1 'polypeptide(L)'
;YDDLPENVTVHELFGAMRKGDVIAHVFQTKAETIFDENGKIKDCVWDAKKRGVYMDDCHGRVHWSYPNLQNAFSQGFYPDIISSDLVRISEYTRPGFSLLYAMSVNSAAGMPVEKILQSVTYTPAKALGIESKAGEIREGAPADVAILDIRDVKDKTFTDNYGNSVSGNKLFVPLMTIRAGRTAYRQIFF
;
A
#
# COMPACT_ATOMS: atom_id res chain seq x y z
N TYR A 1 9.63 9.02 -1.75
CA TYR A 1 10.51 9.89 -2.58
C TYR A 1 9.82 11.23 -2.93
N ASP A 2 9.16 11.81 -2.02
CA ASP A 2 8.35 13.03 -2.19
C ASP A 2 9.14 14.35 -2.16
N ASP A 3 10.44 14.29 -1.92
CA ASP A 3 11.36 15.43 -1.98
C ASP A 3 12.67 14.97 -2.64
N LEU A 4 12.66 14.82 -3.97
CA LEU A 4 13.91 14.59 -4.71
C LEU A 4 14.78 15.85 -4.67
N PRO A 5 16.10 15.71 -4.50
CA PRO A 5 17.02 16.83 -4.71
C PRO A 5 16.83 17.42 -6.11
N GLU A 6 16.97 18.73 -6.27
CA GLU A 6 16.72 19.47 -7.52
C GLU A 6 17.45 18.89 -8.75
N ASN A 7 18.55 18.19 -8.51
CA ASN A 7 19.42 17.60 -9.55
C ASN A 7 19.23 16.08 -9.71
N VAL A 8 18.22 15.47 -9.09
CA VAL A 8 17.95 14.03 -9.19
C VAL A 8 16.59 13.81 -9.85
N THR A 9 16.58 13.10 -10.95
CA THR A 9 15.36 12.74 -11.68
C THR A 9 14.81 11.39 -11.23
N VAL A 10 13.51 11.15 -11.48
CA VAL A 10 12.90 9.82 -11.31
C VAL A 10 13.66 8.75 -12.10
N HIS A 11 14.14 9.08 -13.29
CA HIS A 11 14.93 8.15 -14.11
C HIS A 11 16.23 7.71 -13.41
N GLU A 12 16.98 8.65 -12.85
CA GLU A 12 18.22 8.35 -12.12
C GLU A 12 17.95 7.58 -10.83
N LEU A 13 16.93 7.98 -10.06
CA LEU A 13 16.52 7.29 -8.84
C LEU A 13 16.18 5.82 -9.14
N PHE A 14 15.23 5.57 -10.03
CA PHE A 14 14.81 4.20 -10.35
C PHE A 14 15.92 3.41 -11.06
N GLY A 15 16.79 4.08 -11.84
CA GLY A 15 17.95 3.46 -12.46
C GLY A 15 18.99 2.95 -11.46
N ALA A 16 19.18 3.67 -10.35
CA ALA A 16 20.13 3.30 -9.30
C ALA A 16 19.63 2.18 -8.37
N MET A 17 18.32 1.92 -8.34
CA MET A 17 17.72 0.92 -7.45
C MET A 17 18.01 -0.51 -7.91
N ARG A 18 18.17 -1.41 -6.96
CA ARG A 18 18.54 -2.81 -7.15
C ARG A 18 17.39 -3.73 -6.72
N LYS A 19 17.47 -4.99 -7.15
CA LYS A 19 16.57 -6.04 -6.66
C LYS A 19 16.53 -6.08 -5.12
N GLY A 20 15.33 -6.02 -4.57
CA GLY A 20 15.09 -6.04 -3.12
C GLY A 20 15.00 -4.65 -2.48
N ASP A 21 15.42 -3.59 -3.18
CA ASP A 21 15.18 -2.22 -2.69
C ASP A 21 13.67 -1.93 -2.68
N VAL A 22 13.24 -1.03 -1.80
CA VAL A 22 11.84 -0.59 -1.68
C VAL A 22 11.77 0.90 -1.95
N ILE A 23 10.87 1.31 -2.85
CA ILE A 23 10.54 2.71 -3.06
C ILE A 23 9.19 3.02 -2.43
N ALA A 24 9.17 3.93 -1.46
CA ALA A 24 7.96 4.39 -0.80
C ALA A 24 7.29 5.56 -1.56
N HIS A 25 5.99 5.77 -1.30
CA HIS A 25 5.21 6.90 -1.81
C HIS A 25 5.10 6.93 -3.34
N VAL A 26 4.89 5.77 -3.97
CA VAL A 26 4.87 5.69 -5.45
C VAL A 26 3.74 6.49 -6.09
N PHE A 27 2.68 6.84 -5.34
CA PHE A 27 1.53 7.61 -5.84
C PHE A 27 1.49 9.06 -5.35
N GLN A 28 2.64 9.59 -4.91
CA GLN A 28 2.77 10.97 -4.45
C GLN A 28 2.61 12.00 -5.60
N THR A 29 2.42 13.29 -5.23
CA THR A 29 2.22 14.40 -6.19
C THR A 29 3.16 15.58 -5.96
N LYS A 30 4.06 15.51 -4.97
CA LYS A 30 4.87 16.67 -4.55
C LYS A 30 6.15 16.86 -5.35
N ALA A 31 6.69 15.79 -5.89
CA ALA A 31 7.90 15.81 -6.68
C ALA A 31 7.61 15.29 -8.10
N GLU A 32 8.64 15.10 -8.89
CA GLU A 32 8.51 14.38 -10.16
C GLU A 32 7.84 13.02 -9.92
N THR A 33 6.74 12.75 -10.64
CA THR A 33 5.95 11.54 -10.45
C THR A 33 6.47 10.38 -11.30
N ILE A 34 5.91 9.18 -11.06
CA ILE A 34 6.16 8.01 -11.90
C ILE A 34 5.57 8.13 -13.30
N PHE A 35 4.80 9.18 -13.60
CA PHE A 35 4.16 9.40 -14.90
C PHE A 35 4.95 10.39 -15.76
N ASP A 36 4.86 10.19 -17.07
CA ASP A 36 5.31 11.15 -18.08
C ASP A 36 4.24 12.24 -18.29
N GLU A 37 4.50 13.16 -19.22
CA GLU A 37 3.63 14.27 -19.60
C GLU A 37 2.27 13.84 -20.18
N ASN A 38 2.18 12.61 -20.69
CA ASN A 38 0.96 12.03 -21.24
C ASN A 38 0.22 11.18 -20.20
N GLY A 39 0.68 11.16 -18.93
CA GLY A 39 0.12 10.34 -17.88
C GLY A 39 0.48 8.86 -17.96
N LYS A 40 1.39 8.46 -18.84
CA LYS A 40 1.88 7.09 -18.95
C LYS A 40 2.96 6.84 -17.90
N ILE A 41 2.97 5.65 -17.30
CA ILE A 41 4.03 5.25 -16.39
C ILE A 41 5.35 5.15 -17.15
N LYS A 42 6.38 5.83 -16.65
CA LYS A 42 7.72 5.89 -17.24
C LYS A 42 8.34 4.49 -17.34
N ASP A 43 9.05 4.23 -18.45
CA ASP A 43 9.69 2.94 -18.69
C ASP A 43 10.70 2.57 -17.59
N CYS A 44 11.43 3.54 -17.02
CA CYS A 44 12.38 3.30 -15.93
C CYS A 44 11.71 2.74 -14.67
N VAL A 45 10.45 3.08 -14.41
CA VAL A 45 9.65 2.56 -13.28
C VAL A 45 9.27 1.10 -13.53
N TRP A 46 8.79 0.78 -14.74
CA TRP A 46 8.50 -0.60 -15.14
C TRP A 46 9.76 -1.48 -15.11
N ASP A 47 10.88 -0.96 -15.57
CA ASP A 47 12.15 -1.69 -15.57
C ASP A 47 12.66 -1.95 -14.15
N ALA A 48 12.54 -0.97 -13.24
CA ALA A 48 12.86 -1.17 -11.83
C ALA A 48 11.98 -2.26 -11.22
N LYS A 49 10.65 -2.22 -11.46
CA LYS A 49 9.73 -3.25 -11.00
C LYS A 49 10.07 -4.63 -11.53
N LYS A 50 10.41 -4.76 -12.82
CA LYS A 50 10.87 -6.02 -13.44
C LYS A 50 12.18 -6.53 -12.84
N ARG A 51 13.10 -5.63 -12.46
CA ARG A 51 14.35 -5.99 -11.77
C ARG A 51 14.10 -6.48 -10.35
N GLY A 52 12.91 -6.29 -9.80
CA GLY A 52 12.53 -6.73 -8.45
C GLY A 52 12.70 -5.65 -7.38
N VAL A 53 12.63 -4.38 -7.76
CA VAL A 53 12.40 -3.27 -6.83
C VAL A 53 10.94 -3.31 -6.40
N TYR A 54 10.69 -3.25 -5.09
CA TYR A 54 9.34 -3.22 -4.54
C TYR A 54 8.77 -1.81 -4.56
N MET A 55 7.55 -1.69 -5.05
CA MET A 55 6.77 -0.45 -5.10
C MET A 55 5.83 -0.41 -3.89
N ASP A 56 6.05 0.52 -2.96
CA ASP A 56 5.22 0.67 -1.77
C ASP A 56 4.28 1.87 -1.92
N ASP A 57 2.97 1.63 -1.77
CA ASP A 57 1.95 2.69 -1.67
C ASP A 57 2.33 3.68 -0.56
N CYS A 58 2.79 3.16 0.57
CA CYS A 58 3.19 3.95 1.74
C CYS A 58 2.19 5.08 1.97
N HIS A 59 0.93 4.68 2.19
CA HIS A 59 -0.27 5.47 2.02
C HIS A 59 -0.21 6.84 2.70
N GLY A 60 0.17 6.85 4.00
CA GLY A 60 0.30 8.07 4.76
C GLY A 60 -0.94 8.96 4.71
N ARG A 61 -0.72 10.24 4.99
CA ARG A 61 -1.75 11.26 4.90
C ARG A 61 -1.62 12.09 3.63
N VAL A 62 -0.38 12.46 3.26
CA VAL A 62 -0.09 13.46 2.22
C VAL A 62 0.72 12.89 1.05
N HIS A 63 1.08 11.62 1.12
CA HIS A 63 2.02 11.01 0.18
C HIS A 63 1.35 10.18 -0.91
N TRP A 64 0.03 10.27 -1.04
CA TRP A 64 -0.71 9.61 -2.11
C TRP A 64 -1.78 10.54 -2.68
N SER A 65 -2.13 10.29 -3.92
CA SER A 65 -3.17 11.00 -4.65
C SER A 65 -4.06 9.98 -5.33
N TYR A 66 -5.37 10.12 -5.15
CA TYR A 66 -6.32 9.22 -5.77
C TYR A 66 -6.21 9.21 -7.32
N PRO A 67 -6.12 10.37 -8.00
CA PRO A 67 -5.89 10.36 -9.46
C PRO A 67 -4.64 9.59 -9.88
N ASN A 68 -3.53 9.71 -9.16
CA ASN A 68 -2.31 8.96 -9.48
C ASN A 68 -2.49 7.46 -9.26
N LEU A 69 -3.13 7.07 -8.16
CA LEU A 69 -3.47 5.68 -7.86
C LEU A 69 -4.35 5.09 -8.96
N GLN A 70 -5.43 5.78 -9.32
CA GLN A 70 -6.37 5.34 -10.35
C GLN A 70 -5.71 5.25 -11.73
N ASN A 71 -4.89 6.22 -12.09
CA ASN A 71 -4.16 6.22 -13.36
C ASN A 71 -3.18 5.03 -13.42
N ALA A 72 -2.44 4.76 -12.34
CA ALA A 72 -1.54 3.60 -12.27
C ALA A 72 -2.32 2.28 -12.43
N PHE A 73 -3.45 2.13 -11.73
CA PHE A 73 -4.26 0.91 -11.81
C PHE A 73 -4.88 0.70 -13.18
N SER A 74 -5.28 1.77 -13.88
CA SER A 74 -5.78 1.69 -15.26
C SER A 74 -4.73 1.14 -16.24
N GLN A 75 -3.44 1.31 -15.92
CA GLN A 75 -2.31 0.78 -16.68
C GLN A 75 -1.84 -0.59 -16.17
N GLY A 76 -2.55 -1.21 -15.21
CA GLY A 76 -2.17 -2.49 -14.62
C GLY A 76 -1.00 -2.42 -13.63
N PHE A 77 -0.60 -1.22 -13.22
CA PHE A 77 0.44 -1.03 -12.22
C PHE A 77 -0.15 -0.99 -10.82
N TYR A 78 0.06 -2.06 -10.07
CA TYR A 78 -0.31 -2.18 -8.67
C TYR A 78 0.92 -2.08 -7.78
N PRO A 79 0.81 -1.55 -6.53
CA PRO A 79 1.90 -1.60 -5.58
C PRO A 79 2.18 -3.04 -5.17
N ASP A 80 3.45 -3.33 -4.85
CA ASP A 80 3.86 -4.64 -4.33
C ASP A 80 3.64 -4.70 -2.82
N ILE A 81 3.74 -3.56 -2.16
CA ILE A 81 3.54 -3.38 -0.72
C ILE A 81 2.50 -2.28 -0.50
N ILE A 82 1.64 -2.47 0.49
CA ILE A 82 0.76 -1.45 1.02
C ILE A 82 1.17 -1.24 2.48
N SER A 83 1.71 -0.08 2.80
CA SER A 83 2.05 0.32 4.16
C SER A 83 1.27 1.56 4.57
N SER A 84 1.17 1.81 5.87
CA SER A 84 0.27 2.84 6.40
C SER A 84 0.94 4.21 6.55
N ASP A 85 2.26 4.28 6.62
CA ASP A 85 3.01 5.49 6.99
C ASP A 85 2.40 6.19 8.22
N LEU A 86 1.92 5.39 9.18
CA LEU A 86 1.26 5.92 10.37
C LEU A 86 2.30 6.50 11.32
N VAL A 87 2.24 7.79 11.52
CA VAL A 87 3.09 8.53 12.45
C VAL A 87 2.22 9.24 13.49
N ARG A 88 2.81 9.63 14.62
CA ARG A 88 2.08 10.27 15.73
C ARG A 88 1.21 11.45 15.30
N ILE A 89 1.66 12.25 14.34
CA ILE A 89 0.94 13.43 13.85
C ILE A 89 -0.27 13.06 12.98
N SER A 90 -0.29 11.86 12.39
CA SER A 90 -1.36 11.39 11.50
C SER A 90 -2.29 10.36 12.16
N GLU A 91 -1.99 9.91 13.37
CA GLU A 91 -2.68 8.78 14.04
C GLU A 91 -4.20 8.95 14.14
N TYR A 92 -4.68 10.19 14.37
CA TYR A 92 -6.11 10.48 14.47
C TYR A 92 -6.59 11.50 13.44
N THR A 93 -5.83 11.73 12.39
CA THR A 93 -6.11 12.75 11.39
C THR A 93 -6.48 12.12 10.04
N ARG A 94 -7.60 12.56 9.44
CA ARG A 94 -8.00 12.16 8.08
C ARG A 94 -7.16 12.89 7.02
N PRO A 95 -6.96 12.29 5.82
CA PRO A 95 -7.17 10.90 5.48
C PRO A 95 -6.03 10.02 6.00
N GLY A 96 -6.30 8.74 6.20
CA GLY A 96 -5.30 7.75 6.52
C GLY A 96 -5.09 7.52 8.00
N PHE A 97 -5.70 6.44 8.53
CA PHE A 97 -5.64 6.11 9.95
C PHE A 97 -4.92 4.81 10.23
N SER A 98 -4.91 3.89 9.27
CA SER A 98 -4.46 2.53 9.52
C SER A 98 -4.19 1.80 8.22
N LEU A 99 -3.49 0.66 8.34
CA LEU A 99 -3.29 -0.25 7.22
C LEU A 99 -4.62 -0.73 6.61
N LEU A 100 -5.63 -1.00 7.44
CA LEU A 100 -6.96 -1.43 6.96
C LEU A 100 -7.68 -0.34 6.15
N TYR A 101 -7.43 0.93 6.48
CA TYR A 101 -7.91 2.04 5.67
C TYR A 101 -7.23 2.06 4.30
N ALA A 102 -5.89 1.94 4.25
CA ALA A 102 -5.14 1.87 2.99
C ALA A 102 -5.59 0.67 2.13
N MET A 103 -5.79 -0.50 2.73
CA MET A 103 -6.35 -1.68 2.04
C MET A 103 -7.74 -1.38 1.43
N SER A 104 -8.60 -0.69 2.18
CA SER A 104 -9.96 -0.34 1.73
C SER A 104 -9.93 0.69 0.58
N VAL A 105 -9.02 1.66 0.62
CA VAL A 105 -8.80 2.64 -0.47
C VAL A 105 -8.31 1.93 -1.74
N ASN A 106 -7.32 1.05 -1.62
CA ASN A 106 -6.79 0.29 -2.76
C ASN A 106 -7.89 -0.61 -3.37
N SER A 107 -8.75 -1.21 -2.54
CA SER A 107 -9.91 -1.98 -3.01
C SER A 107 -10.92 -1.09 -3.74
N ALA A 108 -11.23 0.10 -3.21
CA ALA A 108 -12.13 1.06 -3.85
C ALA A 108 -11.57 1.56 -5.19
N ALA A 109 -10.26 1.66 -5.33
CA ALA A 109 -9.57 2.01 -6.57
C ALA A 109 -9.51 0.84 -7.59
N GLY A 110 -9.93 -0.36 -7.21
CA GLY A 110 -10.02 -1.52 -8.12
C GLY A 110 -8.89 -2.55 -7.98
N MET A 111 -8.07 -2.50 -6.94
CA MET A 111 -7.07 -3.54 -6.71
C MET A 111 -7.76 -4.84 -6.25
N PRO A 112 -7.45 -6.01 -6.85
CA PRO A 112 -7.99 -7.29 -6.43
C PRO A 112 -7.65 -7.62 -4.97
N VAL A 113 -8.60 -8.21 -4.24
CA VAL A 113 -8.46 -8.53 -2.81
C VAL A 113 -7.24 -9.41 -2.54
N GLU A 114 -7.00 -10.39 -3.38
CA GLU A 114 -5.86 -11.32 -3.27
C GLU A 114 -4.53 -10.56 -3.36
N LYS A 115 -4.43 -9.58 -4.25
CA LYS A 115 -3.25 -8.71 -4.37
C LYS A 115 -3.09 -7.82 -3.16
N ILE A 116 -4.18 -7.26 -2.63
CA ILE A 116 -4.17 -6.45 -1.41
C ILE A 116 -3.64 -7.29 -0.24
N LEU A 117 -4.19 -8.49 -0.03
CA LEU A 117 -3.73 -9.39 1.04
C LEU A 117 -2.26 -9.74 0.89
N GLN A 118 -1.81 -10.08 -0.32
CA GLN A 118 -0.41 -10.36 -0.59
C GLN A 118 0.50 -9.15 -0.29
N SER A 119 0.05 -7.94 -0.63
CA SER A 119 0.81 -6.70 -0.43
C SER A 119 0.94 -6.28 1.04
N VAL A 120 0.13 -6.82 1.94
CA VAL A 120 0.20 -6.53 3.39
C VAL A 120 0.71 -7.72 4.22
N THR A 121 1.04 -8.85 3.59
CA THR A 121 1.49 -10.06 4.29
C THR A 121 2.79 -10.62 3.69
N TYR A 122 2.68 -11.44 2.66
CA TYR A 122 3.82 -12.18 2.09
C TYR A 122 4.87 -11.24 1.46
N THR A 123 4.45 -10.27 0.67
CA THR A 123 5.40 -9.40 -0.04
C THR A 123 6.26 -8.56 0.91
N PRO A 124 5.70 -7.85 1.93
CA PRO A 124 6.55 -7.15 2.90
C PRO A 124 7.42 -8.09 3.72
N ALA A 125 6.96 -9.29 4.08
CA ALA A 125 7.80 -10.28 4.76
C ALA A 125 9.00 -10.69 3.91
N LYS A 126 8.79 -10.92 2.62
CA LYS A 126 9.85 -11.23 1.66
C LYS A 126 10.81 -10.06 1.45
N ALA A 127 10.31 -8.83 1.33
CA ALA A 127 11.14 -7.63 1.19
C ALA A 127 12.07 -7.43 2.41
N LEU A 128 11.59 -7.82 3.61
CA LEU A 128 12.34 -7.77 4.86
C LEU A 128 13.22 -9.02 5.10
N GLY A 129 13.15 -10.06 4.27
CA GLY A 129 13.87 -11.31 4.45
C GLY A 129 13.41 -12.13 5.65
N ILE A 130 12.14 -12.00 6.05
CA ILE A 130 11.54 -12.71 7.20
C ILE A 130 10.39 -13.65 6.79
N GLU A 131 10.26 -14.00 5.52
CA GLU A 131 9.21 -14.86 4.99
C GLU A 131 9.19 -16.26 5.61
N SER A 132 10.31 -16.69 6.18
CA SER A 132 10.36 -17.93 6.97
C SER A 132 9.64 -17.84 8.32
N LYS A 133 9.36 -16.62 8.80
CA LYS A 133 8.78 -16.32 10.12
C LYS A 133 7.43 -15.63 10.06
N ALA A 134 7.08 -14.98 8.94
CA ALA A 134 5.87 -14.19 8.80
C ALA A 134 5.38 -14.16 7.35
N GLY A 135 4.15 -13.69 7.14
CA GLY A 135 3.58 -13.39 5.83
C GLY A 135 2.73 -14.49 5.23
N GLU A 136 2.75 -15.70 5.76
CA GLU A 136 1.93 -16.83 5.30
C GLU A 136 1.49 -17.75 6.43
N ILE A 137 0.37 -18.43 6.23
CA ILE A 137 -0.12 -19.47 7.12
C ILE A 137 0.40 -20.80 6.62
N ARG A 138 1.30 -21.42 7.37
CA ARG A 138 1.86 -22.75 7.07
C ARG A 138 2.17 -23.52 8.34
N GLU A 139 2.23 -24.82 8.25
CA GLU A 139 2.61 -25.67 9.37
C GLU A 139 4.01 -25.34 9.87
N GLY A 140 4.18 -25.23 11.18
CA GLY A 140 5.44 -24.86 11.84
C GLY A 140 5.76 -23.35 11.82
N ALA A 141 4.97 -22.50 11.17
CA ALA A 141 5.13 -21.07 11.27
C ALA A 141 4.65 -20.52 12.63
N PRO A 142 5.19 -19.37 13.08
CA PRO A 142 4.61 -18.67 14.21
C PRO A 142 3.11 -18.42 14.02
N ALA A 143 2.32 -18.62 15.07
CA ALA A 143 0.88 -18.41 15.01
C ALA A 143 0.54 -16.92 15.16
N ASP A 144 0.94 -16.13 14.17
CA ASP A 144 0.62 -14.71 14.01
C ASP A 144 -0.46 -14.60 12.92
N VAL A 145 -1.72 -14.39 13.31
CA VAL A 145 -2.86 -14.43 12.40
C VAL A 145 -3.77 -13.22 12.63
N ALA A 146 -4.10 -12.52 11.55
CA ALA A 146 -5.17 -11.52 11.54
C ALA A 146 -6.42 -12.12 10.89
N ILE A 147 -7.55 -12.04 11.58
CA ILE A 147 -8.86 -12.40 11.06
C ILE A 147 -9.59 -11.10 10.72
N LEU A 148 -9.94 -10.96 9.45
CA LEU A 148 -10.59 -9.78 8.90
C LEU A 148 -11.96 -10.15 8.35
N ASP A 149 -12.89 -9.22 8.46
CA ASP A 149 -14.15 -9.21 7.72
C ASP A 149 -14.01 -8.22 6.55
N ILE A 150 -14.46 -8.63 5.37
CA ILE A 150 -14.55 -7.76 4.20
C ILE A 150 -16.02 -7.38 4.06
N ARG A 151 -16.41 -6.32 4.73
CA ARG A 151 -17.79 -5.85 4.77
C ARG A 151 -18.20 -5.15 3.51
N ASP A 152 -19.32 -5.59 2.96
CA ASP A 152 -20.02 -4.78 1.98
C ASP A 152 -20.67 -3.57 2.66
N VAL A 153 -20.38 -2.41 2.13
CA VAL A 153 -20.90 -1.13 2.62
C VAL A 153 -21.49 -0.34 1.46
N LYS A 154 -22.51 0.46 1.76
CA LYS A 154 -23.11 1.29 0.73
C LYS A 154 -22.37 2.66 0.69
N ASP A 155 -21.89 3.00 -0.52
CA ASP A 155 -21.39 4.34 -0.85
C ASP A 155 -20.34 4.90 0.14
N LYS A 156 -19.37 4.08 0.54
CA LYS A 156 -18.27 4.55 1.36
C LYS A 156 -17.32 5.41 0.53
N THR A 157 -17.20 6.66 0.90
CA THR A 157 -16.28 7.60 0.26
C THR A 157 -14.96 7.68 1.04
N PHE A 158 -13.85 7.56 0.31
CA PHE A 158 -12.49 7.80 0.79
C PHE A 158 -11.97 9.05 0.11
N THR A 159 -11.27 9.89 0.85
CA THR A 159 -10.78 11.20 0.36
C THR A 159 -9.28 11.28 0.57
N ASP A 160 -8.54 11.76 -0.43
CA ASP A 160 -7.13 12.12 -0.27
C ASP A 160 -6.96 13.51 0.36
N ASN A 161 -5.72 13.92 0.59
CA ASN A 161 -5.43 15.22 1.20
C ASN A 161 -5.57 16.39 0.20
N TYR A 162 -5.87 16.12 -1.07
CA TYR A 162 -5.98 17.10 -2.15
C TYR A 162 -7.42 17.36 -2.57
N GLY A 163 -8.40 16.78 -1.85
CA GLY A 163 -9.83 16.96 -2.10
C GLY A 163 -10.40 15.98 -3.14
N ASN A 164 -9.60 15.06 -3.67
CA ASN A 164 -10.13 14.02 -4.55
C ASN A 164 -10.73 12.89 -3.72
N SER A 165 -11.71 12.20 -4.27
CA SER A 165 -12.38 11.11 -3.58
C SER A 165 -12.66 9.91 -4.49
N VAL A 166 -12.73 8.73 -3.88
CA VAL A 166 -13.18 7.49 -4.48
C VAL A 166 -14.30 6.89 -3.64
N SER A 167 -15.31 6.35 -4.30
CA SER A 167 -16.35 5.59 -3.64
C SER A 167 -16.08 4.10 -3.81
N GLY A 168 -16.21 3.37 -2.72
CA GLY A 168 -16.05 1.91 -2.67
C GLY A 168 -17.18 1.27 -1.88
N ASN A 169 -17.32 -0.02 -2.07
CA ASN A 169 -18.35 -0.82 -1.43
C ASN A 169 -17.80 -1.86 -0.46
N LYS A 170 -16.50 -1.83 -0.19
CA LYS A 170 -15.84 -2.79 0.72
C LYS A 170 -15.02 -2.09 1.78
N LEU A 171 -15.11 -2.59 3.02
CA LEU A 171 -14.25 -2.19 4.13
C LEU A 171 -13.56 -3.43 4.72
N PHE A 172 -12.27 -3.32 4.93
CA PHE A 172 -11.50 -4.30 5.71
C PHE A 172 -11.65 -3.96 7.20
N VAL A 173 -12.26 -4.87 7.97
CA VAL A 173 -12.58 -4.67 9.39
C VAL A 173 -11.86 -5.75 10.21
N PRO A 174 -11.11 -5.38 11.27
CA PRO A 174 -10.42 -6.37 12.10
C PRO A 174 -11.42 -7.06 13.01
N LEU A 175 -11.44 -8.39 13.01
CA LEU A 175 -12.23 -9.20 13.96
C LEU A 175 -11.36 -9.73 15.10
N MET A 176 -10.17 -10.22 14.76
CA MET A 176 -9.25 -10.78 15.77
C MET A 176 -7.80 -10.67 15.30
N THR A 177 -6.90 -10.47 16.25
CA THR A 177 -5.46 -10.61 16.04
C THR A 177 -4.93 -11.63 17.04
N ILE A 178 -4.27 -12.64 16.52
CA ILE A 178 -3.54 -13.66 17.28
C ILE A 178 -2.05 -13.39 17.07
N ARG A 179 -1.29 -13.32 18.15
CA ARG A 179 0.16 -13.18 18.14
C ARG A 179 0.81 -14.27 18.99
N ALA A 180 1.74 -15.00 18.40
CA ALA A 180 2.40 -16.14 19.03
C ALA A 180 1.38 -17.11 19.70
N GLY A 181 0.27 -17.38 19.01
CA GLY A 181 -0.78 -18.27 19.49
C GLY A 181 -1.69 -17.68 20.57
N ARG A 182 -1.54 -16.40 20.93
CA ARG A 182 -2.36 -15.75 21.94
C ARG A 182 -3.21 -14.64 21.31
N THR A 183 -4.47 -14.53 21.74
CA THR A 183 -5.36 -13.43 21.31
C THR A 183 -4.80 -12.10 21.83
N ALA A 184 -4.35 -11.23 20.91
CA ALA A 184 -3.89 -9.88 21.22
C ALA A 184 -5.02 -8.85 21.07
N TYR A 185 -5.96 -9.10 20.17
CA TYR A 185 -7.14 -8.25 19.95
C TYR A 185 -8.33 -9.14 19.57
N ARG A 186 -9.50 -8.78 20.03
CA ARG A 186 -10.77 -9.37 19.63
C ARG A 186 -11.86 -8.31 19.63
N GLN A 187 -12.59 -8.20 18.55
CA GLN A 187 -13.80 -7.38 18.51
C GLN A 187 -14.89 -8.06 19.36
N ILE A 188 -15.57 -7.29 20.19
CA ILE A 188 -16.57 -7.82 21.12
C ILE A 188 -17.94 -7.99 20.46
N PHE A 189 -18.23 -7.16 19.46
CA PHE A 189 -19.47 -7.21 18.70
C PHE A 189 -19.21 -7.74 17.28
N PHE A 190 -19.84 -8.84 16.95
CA PHE A 190 -19.82 -9.44 15.62
C PHE A 190 -21.13 -9.14 14.90
#